data_e5358937bc87ae63ff71c4ee0196f564
#
_entry.id   e5358937bc87ae63ff71c4ee0196f564
#
_cell.length_a   1.000
_cell.length_b   1.000
_cell.length_c   1.000
_cell.angle_alpha   90.00
_cell.angle_beta   90.00
_cell.angle_gamma   90.00
#
_symmetry.space_group_name_H-M   'P 1'
#
loop_
_entity.id
_entity.type
_entity.pdbx_description
1 polymer ?
#
loop_
_entity_poly.entity_id
_entity_poly.type
_entity_poly.pdbx_seq_one_letter_code
_entity_poly.pdbx_strand_id
1 'polypeptide(L)' 'MKELEIFYAVNKSGQGCIFEEKPNRDTILEVWVGQYNGSVTMVVARLESLGFVLPKITWEDEPVKLKLSLAYEA' A
#
# COMPACT_ATOMS: atom_id res chain seq x y z
N MET A 1 -9.58 0.91 -20.59
CA MET A 1 -8.83 0.35 -19.45
C MET A 1 -8.15 1.48 -18.70
N LYS A 2 -8.31 1.52 -17.40
CA LYS A 2 -7.74 2.56 -16.56
C LYS A 2 -6.73 1.94 -15.61
N GLU A 3 -5.56 2.54 -15.50
CA GLU A 3 -4.55 2.09 -14.56
C GLU A 3 -4.50 3.01 -13.36
N LEU A 4 -4.42 2.43 -12.17
CA LEU A 4 -4.22 3.16 -10.92
C LEU A 4 -2.87 2.77 -10.34
N GLU A 5 -2.05 3.76 -10.04
CA GLU A 5 -0.78 3.54 -9.37
C GLU A 5 -0.93 3.81 -7.89
N ILE A 6 -0.47 2.87 -7.07
CA ILE A 6 -0.48 3.00 -5.61
C ILE A 6 0.87 2.55 -5.07
N PHE A 7 1.14 2.90 -3.83
CA PHE A 7 2.35 2.46 -3.14
C PHE A 7 1.98 1.59 -1.96
N TYR A 8 2.68 0.47 -1.82
CA TYR A 8 2.51 -0.44 -0.71
C TYR A 8 3.74 -0.39 0.18
N ALA A 9 3.54 -0.18 1.47
CA ALA A 9 4.61 -0.14 2.45
C ALA A 9 4.17 -0.85 3.72
N VAL A 10 5.13 -1.34 4.48
CA VAL A 10 4.86 -2.09 5.70
C VAL A 10 5.48 -1.36 6.88
N ASN A 11 4.68 -1.08 7.90
CA ASN A 11 5.14 -0.48 9.14
C ASN A 11 6.00 -1.46 9.95
N LYS A 12 6.73 -0.95 10.91
CA LYS A 12 7.58 -1.80 11.75
C LYS A 12 6.79 -2.87 12.50
N SER A 13 5.53 -2.59 12.80
CA SER A 13 4.63 -3.55 13.43
C SER A 13 4.24 -4.73 12.52
N GLY A 14 4.56 -4.65 11.23
CA GLY A 14 4.14 -5.64 10.25
C GLY A 14 2.85 -5.28 9.53
N GLN A 15 2.24 -4.15 9.86
CA GLN A 15 1.00 -3.74 9.24
C GLN A 15 1.25 -3.14 7.86
N GLY A 16 0.58 -3.67 6.83
CA GLY A 16 0.66 -3.15 5.47
C GLY A 16 -0.24 -1.95 5.26
N CYS A 17 0.25 -0.98 4.51
CA CYS A 17 -0.47 0.25 4.21
C CYS A 17 -0.38 0.56 2.72
N ILE A 18 -1.44 1.18 2.20
CA ILE A 18 -1.51 1.59 0.81
C ILE A 18 -1.63 3.11 0.75
N PHE A 19 -0.88 3.71 -0.15
CA PHE A 19 -0.85 5.16 -0.33
C PHE A 19 -1.01 5.51 -1.81
N GLU A 20 -1.68 6.61 -2.10
CA GLU A 20 -1.80 7.10 -3.48
C GLU A 20 -0.50 7.71 -3.98
N GLU A 21 0.29 8.28 -3.09
CA GLU A 21 1.59 8.86 -3.40
C GLU A 21 2.65 8.21 -2.53
N LYS A 22 3.91 8.33 -2.94
CA LYS A 22 5.01 7.71 -2.21
C LYS A 22 5.04 8.21 -0.77
N PRO A 23 4.89 7.32 0.22
CA PRO A 23 4.94 7.72 1.64
C PRO A 23 6.36 8.00 2.10
N ASN A 24 6.48 8.68 3.23
CA ASN A 24 7.73 8.92 3.90
C ASN A 24 7.84 8.07 5.15
N ARG A 25 9.05 7.61 5.43
CA ARG A 25 9.31 6.82 6.63
C ARG A 25 9.41 7.75 7.85
N ASP A 26 8.55 7.52 8.84
CA ASP A 26 8.66 8.18 10.13
C ASP A 26 9.39 7.25 11.09
N THR A 27 10.66 7.56 11.36
CA THR A 27 11.50 6.70 12.19
C THR A 27 11.21 6.85 13.70
N ILE A 28 10.50 7.88 14.07
CA ILE A 28 10.12 8.09 15.48
C ILE A 28 8.89 7.25 15.81
N LEU A 29 7.86 7.36 14.99
CA LEU A 29 6.63 6.57 15.16
C LEU A 29 6.74 5.16 14.58
N GLU A 30 7.78 4.92 13.77
CA GLU A 30 8.03 3.63 13.12
C GLU A 30 6.89 3.21 12.21
N VAL A 31 6.36 4.18 11.48
CA VAL A 31 5.30 3.98 10.51
C VAL A 31 5.60 4.73 9.22
N TRP A 32 4.90 4.39 8.15
CA TRP A 32 4.92 5.15 6.91
C TRP A 32 3.84 6.22 6.98
N VAL A 33 4.17 7.41 6.52
CA VAL A 33 3.27 8.57 6.57
C VAL A 33 3.01 9.06 5.17
N GLY A 34 1.76 9.11 4.79
CA GLY A 34 1.34 9.67 3.51
C GLY A 34 1.12 11.18 3.60
N GLN A 35 1.11 11.80 2.44
CA GLN A 35 0.91 13.24 2.32
C GLN A 35 -0.51 13.67 2.70
N TYR A 36 -1.47 12.77 2.50
CA TYR A 36 -2.88 13.01 2.81
C TYR A 36 -3.40 11.80 3.59
N ASN A 37 -3.47 11.80 4.86
CA ASN A 37 -4.10 10.77 5.72
C ASN A 37 -4.39 9.41 5.06
N GLY A 38 -3.47 8.92 4.24
CA GLY A 38 -3.80 7.94 3.24
C GLY A 38 -3.49 6.49 3.57
N SER A 39 -3.32 6.09 4.83
CA SER A 39 -3.16 4.67 5.08
C SER A 39 -4.52 3.99 5.19
N VAL A 40 -4.81 3.10 4.25
CA VAL A 40 -6.08 2.39 4.21
C VAL A 40 -5.81 0.90 4.46
N THR A 41 -5.56 0.56 5.71
CA THR A 41 -5.23 -0.81 6.09
C THR A 41 -6.35 -1.80 5.79
N MET A 42 -7.59 -1.35 5.86
CA MET A 42 -8.73 -2.18 5.50
C MET A 42 -8.71 -2.62 4.04
N VAL A 43 -8.17 -1.77 3.16
CA VAL A 43 -8.08 -2.12 1.74
C VAL A 43 -7.07 -3.24 1.53
N VAL A 44 -5.97 -3.25 2.26
CA VAL A 44 -4.97 -4.33 2.18
C VAL A 44 -5.61 -5.67 2.54
N ALA A 45 -6.29 -5.74 3.67
CA ALA A 45 -6.98 -6.97 4.10
C ALA A 45 -8.02 -7.40 3.07
N ARG A 46 -8.73 -6.45 2.48
CA ARG A 46 -9.74 -6.76 1.47
C ARG A 46 -9.12 -7.34 0.19
N LEU A 47 -8.01 -6.76 -0.26
CA LEU A 47 -7.30 -7.26 -1.43
C LEU A 47 -6.81 -8.68 -1.20
N GLU A 48 -6.25 -8.95 -0.05
CA GLU A 48 -5.78 -10.29 0.30
C GLU A 48 -6.94 -11.28 0.35
N SER A 49 -8.09 -10.89 0.89
CA SER A 49 -9.25 -11.76 0.95
C SER A 49 -9.83 -12.07 -0.41
N LEU A 50 -9.58 -11.22 -1.41
CA LEU A 50 -10.00 -11.44 -2.79
C LEU A 50 -8.99 -12.26 -3.59
N GLY A 51 -7.90 -12.69 -2.96
CA GLY A 51 -6.90 -13.54 -3.59
C GLY A 51 -5.74 -12.80 -4.24
N PHE A 52 -5.65 -11.49 -4.06
CA PHE A 52 -4.49 -10.76 -4.55
C PHE A 52 -3.28 -11.02 -3.67
N VAL A 53 -2.13 -11.21 -4.31
CA VAL A 53 -0.87 -11.44 -3.60
C VAL A 53 -0.08 -10.14 -3.57
N LEU A 54 0.16 -9.65 -2.36
CA LEU A 54 0.95 -8.45 -2.16
C LEU A 54 2.42 -8.81 -2.01
N PRO A 55 3.33 -7.89 -2.38
CA PRO A 55 4.77 -8.14 -2.20
C PRO A 55 5.13 -8.43 -0.75
N LYS A 56 6.03 -9.35 -0.53
CA LYS A 56 6.53 -9.66 0.81
C LYS A 56 7.67 -8.70 1.13
N ILE A 57 7.31 -7.57 1.71
CA ILE A 57 8.28 -6.56 2.14
C ILE A 57 8.15 -6.33 3.64
N THR A 58 9.16 -5.70 4.22
CA THR A 58 9.20 -5.39 5.64
C THR A 58 9.35 -3.88 5.85
N TRP A 59 9.39 -3.47 7.11
CA TRP A 59 9.64 -2.08 7.48
C TRP A 59 10.95 -1.53 6.87
N GLU A 60 11.94 -2.39 6.69
CA GLU A 60 13.24 -1.97 6.18
C GLU A 60 13.26 -1.76 4.67
N ASP A 61 12.23 -2.24 3.98
CA ASP A 61 12.14 -2.10 2.53
C ASP A 61 11.49 -0.78 2.13
N GLU A 62 11.88 -0.28 0.98
CA GLU A 62 11.23 0.90 0.41
C GLU A 62 9.82 0.57 -0.07
N PRO A 63 8.92 1.58 -0.15
CA PRO A 63 7.59 1.35 -0.69
C PRO A 63 7.64 0.78 -2.10
N VAL A 64 6.77 -0.16 -2.38
CA VAL A 64 6.66 -0.79 -3.68
C VAL A 64 5.53 -0.15 -4.45
N LYS A 65 5.82 0.29 -5.68
CA LYS A 65 4.80 0.84 -6.57
C LYS A 65 4.03 -0.30 -7.23
N LEU A 66 2.73 -0.29 -7.06
CA LEU A 66 1.84 -1.27 -7.65
C LEU A 66 0.95 -0.59 -8.68
N LYS A 67 0.70 -1.30 -9.78
CA LYS A 67 -0.23 -0.84 -10.80
C LYS A 67 -1.45 -1.74 -10.79
N LEU A 68 -2.62 -1.14 -10.65
CA LEU A 68 -3.89 -1.83 -10.71
C LEU A 68 -4.56 -1.48 -12.03
N SER A 69 -4.88 -2.49 -12.81
CA SER A 69 -5.63 -2.32 -14.05
C SER A 69 -7.08 -2.61 -13.77
N LEU A 70 -7.95 -1.64 -14.09
CA LEU A 70 -9.37 -1.80 -13.92
C LEU A 70 -10.00 -2.08 -15.27
N ALA A 71 -10.61 -3.26 -15.39
CA ALA A 71 -11.40 -3.60 -16.56
C ALA A 71 -12.87 -3.30 -16.26
N TYR A 72 -13.48 -2.54 -17.12
CA TYR A 72 -14.89 -2.19 -16.98
C TYR A 72 -15.73 -3.01 -17.93
N GLU A 73 -16.69 -3.72 -17.38
CA GLU A 73 -17.68 -4.45 -18.18
C GLU A 73 -19.03 -3.76 -18.05
N ALA A 74 -19.58 -3.43 -19.19
CA ALA A 74 -20.91 -2.83 -19.25
C ALA A 74 -21.99 -3.92 -19.24
#